data_461f3919ca595f31881def29f1a9b073
#
_entry.id   461f3919ca595f31881def29f1a9b073
#
_cell.length_a   1.000
_cell.length_b   1.000
_cell.length_c   1.000
_cell.angle_alpha   90.00
_cell.angle_beta   90.00
_cell.angle_gamma   90.00
#
_symmetry.space_group_name_H-M   'P 1'
#
loop_
_entity.id
_entity.type
_entity.pdbx_description
1 polymer ?
#
loop_
_entity_poly.entity_id
_entity_poly.type
_entity_poly.pdbx_seq_one_letter_code
_entity_poly.pdbx_strand_id
1 'polypeptide(L)'
;MTIHNVLIVDDSKTELMFLTDLLQGQGLSVRTAESGEEALKRLADAKPDLILMDVVMPGQNGFQLTRTIHRTPAYADIPIIMCTSKNLETDRVWGLRQGASDYITKPVNAHELMEKIKALG
;
A
#
# COMPACT_ATOMS: atom_id res chain seq x y z
N MET A 1 5.24 13.25 -11.40
CA MET A 1 4.93 11.93 -11.96
C MET A 1 3.50 11.55 -11.61
N THR A 2 2.76 11.01 -12.56
CA THR A 2 1.36 10.66 -12.34
C THR A 2 1.23 9.18 -11.95
N ILE A 3 0.39 8.90 -10.97
CA ILE A 3 0.12 7.54 -10.53
C ILE A 3 -0.99 6.94 -11.38
N HIS A 4 -0.72 5.80 -12.03
CA HIS A 4 -1.67 5.08 -12.88
C HIS A 4 -1.92 3.66 -12.41
N ASN A 5 -0.89 2.99 -11.88
CA ASN A 5 -0.94 1.58 -11.51
C ASN A 5 -0.70 1.43 -10.01
N VAL A 6 -1.63 0.78 -9.31
CA VAL A 6 -1.57 0.60 -7.87
C VAL A 6 -1.60 -0.89 -7.53
N LEU A 7 -0.72 -1.31 -6.64
CA LEU A 7 -0.76 -2.64 -6.05
C LEU A 7 -1.31 -2.51 -4.64
N ILE A 8 -2.39 -3.25 -4.33
CA ILE A 8 -2.99 -3.27 -3.00
C ILE A 8 -2.63 -4.58 -2.33
N VAL A 9 -2.02 -4.50 -1.15
CA VAL A 9 -1.60 -5.67 -0.36
C VAL A 9 -2.40 -5.71 0.93
N ASP A 10 -3.31 -6.68 1.04
CA ASP A 10 -4.19 -6.83 2.20
C ASP A 10 -4.73 -8.27 2.18
N ASP A 11 -4.80 -8.94 3.33
CA ASP A 11 -5.31 -10.30 3.42
C ASP A 11 -6.84 -10.36 3.47
N SER A 12 -7.50 -9.22 3.64
CA SER A 12 -8.97 -9.14 3.64
C SER A 12 -9.50 -8.94 2.22
N LYS A 13 -10.23 -9.93 1.71
CA LYS A 13 -10.85 -9.84 0.39
C LYS A 13 -11.86 -8.70 0.31
N THR A 14 -12.58 -8.45 1.39
CA THR A 14 -13.55 -7.35 1.47
C THR A 14 -12.84 -6.00 1.31
N GLU A 15 -11.71 -5.82 1.99
CA GLU A 15 -10.93 -4.59 1.89
C GLU A 15 -10.31 -4.41 0.50
N LEU A 16 -9.80 -5.50 -0.08
CA LEU A 16 -9.27 -5.48 -1.44
C LEU A 16 -10.34 -5.04 -2.43
N MET A 17 -11.56 -5.57 -2.29
CA MET A 17 -12.67 -5.22 -3.16
C MET A 17 -13.04 -3.75 -3.01
N PHE A 18 -13.15 -3.27 -1.78
CA PHE A 18 -13.49 -1.88 -1.49
C PHE A 18 -12.48 -0.92 -2.12
N LEU A 19 -11.20 -1.16 -1.87
CA LEU A 19 -10.14 -0.29 -2.38
C LEU A 19 -10.01 -0.39 -3.90
N THR A 20 -10.17 -1.58 -4.45
CA THR A 20 -10.13 -1.78 -5.91
C THR A 20 -11.24 -0.99 -6.60
N ASP A 21 -12.46 -1.12 -6.10
CA ASP A 21 -13.61 -0.40 -6.68
C ASP A 21 -13.40 1.12 -6.59
N LEU A 22 -12.92 1.58 -5.44
CA LEU A 22 -12.66 3.00 -5.23
C LEU A 22 -11.63 3.53 -6.23
N LEU A 23 -10.51 2.86 -6.37
CA LEU A 23 -9.42 3.33 -7.23
C LEU A 23 -9.74 3.17 -8.72
N GLN A 24 -10.38 2.08 -9.11
CA GLN A 24 -10.82 1.90 -10.49
C GLN A 24 -11.84 2.96 -10.88
N GLY A 25 -12.71 3.34 -9.95
CA GLY A 25 -13.66 4.44 -10.17
C GLY A 25 -12.97 5.78 -10.40
N GLN A 26 -11.73 5.93 -9.98
CA GLN A 26 -10.92 7.14 -10.20
C GLN A 26 -10.02 7.00 -11.44
N GLY A 27 -10.16 5.93 -12.21
CA GLY A 27 -9.41 5.74 -13.45
C GLY A 27 -8.05 5.07 -13.26
N LEU A 28 -7.78 4.49 -12.09
CA LEU A 28 -6.51 3.83 -11.81
C LEU A 28 -6.59 2.33 -12.13
N SER A 29 -5.49 1.76 -12.59
CA SER A 29 -5.36 0.32 -12.76
C SER A 29 -4.92 -0.31 -11.45
N VAL A 30 -5.54 -1.42 -11.06
CA VAL A 30 -5.32 -2.04 -9.75
C VAL A 30 -4.94 -3.50 -9.91
N ARG A 31 -3.90 -3.91 -9.18
CA ARG A 31 -3.58 -5.31 -8.94
C ARG A 31 -3.61 -5.54 -7.44
N THR A 32 -3.83 -6.78 -7.02
CA THR A 32 -3.97 -7.10 -5.61
C THR A 32 -3.05 -8.25 -5.21
N ALA A 33 -2.71 -8.30 -3.92
CA ALA A 33 -1.97 -9.38 -3.30
C ALA A 33 -2.52 -9.60 -1.89
N GLU A 34 -2.66 -10.85 -1.47
CA GLU A 34 -3.23 -11.19 -0.18
C GLU A 34 -2.16 -11.56 0.86
N SER A 35 -0.89 -11.52 0.48
CA SER A 35 0.22 -11.86 1.36
C SER A 35 1.48 -11.14 0.90
N GLY A 36 2.51 -11.13 1.76
CA GLY A 36 3.81 -10.58 1.40
C GLY A 36 4.47 -11.34 0.25
N GLU A 37 4.35 -12.66 0.27
CA GLU A 37 4.90 -13.49 -0.80
C GLU A 37 4.25 -13.16 -2.15
N GLU A 38 2.93 -13.06 -2.17
CA GLU A 38 2.20 -12.71 -3.39
C GLU A 38 2.55 -11.30 -3.84
N ALA A 39 2.71 -10.35 -2.91
CA ALA A 39 3.11 -8.99 -3.23
C ALA A 39 4.45 -8.95 -3.96
N LEU A 40 5.43 -9.72 -3.48
CA LEU A 40 6.74 -9.76 -4.11
C LEU A 40 6.67 -10.36 -5.52
N LYS A 41 5.79 -11.35 -5.74
CA LYS A 41 5.55 -11.89 -7.07
C LYS A 41 4.96 -10.85 -8.02
N ARG A 42 3.98 -10.06 -7.53
CA ARG A 42 3.38 -8.99 -8.33
C ARG A 42 4.41 -7.94 -8.70
N LEU A 43 5.31 -7.57 -7.78
CA LEU A 43 6.38 -6.61 -8.05
C LEU A 43 7.34 -7.12 -9.12
N ALA A 44 7.65 -8.43 -9.10
CA ALA A 44 8.52 -9.02 -10.09
C ALA A 44 7.88 -9.04 -11.49
N ASP A 45 6.55 -9.19 -11.56
CA ASP A 45 5.83 -9.19 -12.82
C ASP A 45 5.79 -7.80 -13.45
N ALA A 46 5.48 -6.77 -12.65
CA ALA A 46 5.43 -5.39 -13.12
C ALA A 46 5.49 -4.43 -11.93
N LYS A 47 6.31 -3.40 -12.06
CA LYS A 47 6.50 -2.40 -11.03
C LYS A 47 5.28 -1.44 -11.00
N PRO A 48 4.59 -1.31 -9.86
CA PRO A 48 3.49 -0.35 -9.74
C PRO A 48 4.02 1.06 -9.48
N ASP A 49 3.12 2.05 -9.62
CA ASP A 49 3.44 3.44 -9.29
C ASP A 49 3.23 3.73 -7.82
N LEU A 50 2.44 2.90 -7.13
CA LEU A 50 2.08 3.07 -5.73
C LEU A 50 1.70 1.72 -5.14
N ILE A 51 2.04 1.52 -3.86
CA ILE A 51 1.59 0.35 -3.09
C ILE A 51 0.74 0.84 -1.93
N LEU A 52 -0.46 0.27 -1.77
CA LEU A 52 -1.25 0.41 -0.56
C LEU A 52 -1.01 -0.85 0.26
N MET A 53 -0.56 -0.68 1.50
CA MET A 53 -0.03 -1.78 2.32
C MET A 53 -0.77 -1.88 3.64
N ASP A 54 -1.41 -3.04 3.91
CA ASP A 54 -1.91 -3.33 5.24
C ASP A 54 -0.76 -3.82 6.12
N VAL A 55 -0.86 -3.56 7.42
CA VAL A 55 0.16 -3.98 8.39
C VAL A 55 -0.13 -5.37 8.93
N VAL A 56 -1.39 -5.64 9.27
CA VAL A 56 -1.77 -6.90 9.95
C VAL A 56 -2.09 -7.97 8.92
N MET A 57 -1.10 -8.83 8.64
CA MET A 57 -1.26 -9.95 7.71
C MET A 57 -0.61 -11.20 8.29
N PRO A 58 -1.12 -12.40 7.97
CA PRO A 58 -0.49 -13.65 8.40
C PRO A 58 0.94 -13.77 7.85
N GLY A 59 1.83 -14.31 8.65
CA GLY A 59 3.23 -14.47 8.26
C GLY A 59 4.00 -13.17 8.40
N GLN A 60 4.40 -12.58 7.29
CA GLN A 60 5.15 -11.32 7.30
C GLN A 60 4.21 -10.14 7.42
N ASN A 61 4.41 -9.26 8.42
CA ASN A 61 3.57 -8.06 8.56
C ASN A 61 3.98 -6.97 7.58
N GLY A 62 3.10 -5.98 7.40
CA GLY A 62 3.31 -4.91 6.43
C GLY A 62 4.49 -3.99 6.75
N PHE A 63 4.87 -3.84 8.02
CA PHE A 63 6.06 -3.07 8.38
C PHE A 63 7.32 -3.72 7.83
N GLN A 64 7.45 -5.03 8.03
CA GLN A 64 8.60 -5.79 7.55
C GLN A 64 8.64 -5.80 6.01
N LEU A 65 7.50 -5.99 5.38
CA LEU A 65 7.42 -6.01 3.93
C LEU A 65 7.78 -4.65 3.33
N THR A 66 7.29 -3.55 3.92
CA THR A 66 7.64 -2.20 3.50
C THR A 66 9.14 -1.98 3.57
N ARG A 67 9.77 -2.42 4.66
CA ARG A 67 11.22 -2.31 4.83
C ARG A 67 11.96 -3.09 3.74
N THR A 68 11.53 -4.31 3.47
CA THR A 68 12.12 -5.16 2.44
C THR A 68 12.04 -4.49 1.07
N ILE A 69 10.88 -3.97 0.71
CA ILE A 69 10.65 -3.29 -0.56
C ILE A 69 11.50 -2.02 -0.65
N HIS A 70 11.49 -1.21 0.40
CA HIS A 70 12.23 0.05 0.44
C HIS A 70 13.74 -0.16 0.32
N ARG A 71 14.25 -1.29 0.82
CA ARG A 71 15.68 -1.63 0.76
C ARG A 71 16.09 -2.36 -0.52
N THR A 72 15.13 -2.76 -1.34
CA THR A 72 15.42 -3.42 -2.62
C THR A 72 15.63 -2.33 -3.68
N PRO A 73 16.83 -2.21 -4.26
CA PRO A 73 17.12 -1.09 -5.18
C PRO A 73 16.12 -0.95 -6.32
N ALA A 74 15.63 -2.06 -6.86
CA ALA A 74 14.67 -2.04 -7.97
C ALA A 74 13.32 -1.43 -7.56
N TYR A 75 12.97 -1.43 -6.26
CA TYR A 75 11.66 -1.02 -5.75
C TYR A 75 11.73 0.14 -4.77
N ALA A 76 12.94 0.62 -4.46
CA ALA A 76 13.15 1.61 -3.39
C ALA A 76 12.45 2.95 -3.65
N ASP A 77 12.15 3.27 -4.90
CA ASP A 77 11.51 4.52 -5.28
C ASP A 77 9.97 4.44 -5.35
N ILE A 78 9.39 3.25 -5.14
CA ILE A 78 7.93 3.10 -5.16
C ILE A 78 7.34 3.66 -3.86
N PRO A 79 6.46 4.66 -3.93
CA PRO A 79 5.82 5.16 -2.72
C PRO A 79 4.87 4.11 -2.14
N ILE A 80 4.80 4.07 -0.81
CA ILE A 80 3.95 3.13 -0.08
C ILE A 80 3.09 3.92 0.90
N ILE A 81 1.77 3.76 0.80
CA ILE A 81 0.83 4.30 1.77
C ILE A 81 0.31 3.13 2.59
N MET A 82 0.48 3.17 3.90
CA MET A 82 -0.08 2.15 4.78
C MET A 82 -1.54 2.42 5.04
N CYS A 83 -2.39 1.39 4.88
CA CYS A 83 -3.83 1.46 5.13
C CYS A 83 -4.17 0.34 6.11
N THR A 84 -4.33 0.66 7.38
CA THR A 84 -4.41 -0.36 8.42
C THR A 84 -5.29 0.06 9.60
N SER A 85 -5.77 -0.92 10.35
CA SER A 85 -6.53 -0.67 11.58
C SER A 85 -5.64 -0.28 12.77
N LYS A 86 -4.31 -0.39 12.65
CA LYS A 86 -3.39 0.06 13.69
C LYS A 86 -3.36 1.59 13.71
N ASN A 87 -3.91 2.17 14.78
CA ASN A 87 -4.19 3.62 14.83
C ASN A 87 -3.40 4.38 15.90
N LEU A 88 -2.40 3.75 16.53
CA LEU A 88 -1.58 4.46 17.49
C LEU A 88 -0.54 5.33 16.77
N GLU A 89 -0.20 6.47 17.38
CA GLU A 89 0.82 7.34 16.82
C GLU A 89 2.16 6.63 16.68
N THR A 90 2.48 5.72 17.62
CA THR A 90 3.69 4.91 17.53
C THR A 90 3.69 3.98 16.30
N ASP A 91 2.53 3.45 15.92
CA ASP A 91 2.40 2.64 14.71
C ASP A 91 2.69 3.47 13.46
N ARG A 92 2.15 4.69 13.42
CA ARG A 92 2.34 5.61 12.31
C ARG A 92 3.81 5.99 12.16
N VAL A 93 4.46 6.37 13.25
CA VAL A 93 5.88 6.73 13.26
C VAL A 93 6.73 5.54 12.81
N TRP A 94 6.42 4.34 13.30
CA TRP A 94 7.14 3.13 12.94
C TRP A 94 7.02 2.83 11.45
N GLY A 95 5.79 2.96 10.89
CA GLY A 95 5.56 2.75 9.46
C GLY A 95 6.38 3.69 8.59
N LEU A 96 6.39 4.97 8.94
CA LEU A 96 7.17 5.96 8.21
C LEU A 96 8.67 5.66 8.29
N ARG A 97 9.15 5.18 9.43
CA ARG A 97 10.55 4.78 9.58
C ARG A 97 10.94 3.58 8.74
N GLN A 98 9.98 2.69 8.43
CA GLN A 98 10.25 1.55 7.56
C GLN A 98 10.31 1.96 6.08
N GLY A 99 9.95 3.18 5.75
CA GLY A 99 10.01 3.70 4.40
C GLY A 99 8.67 4.05 3.78
N ALA A 100 7.57 3.96 4.54
CA ALA A 100 6.26 4.37 4.03
C ALA A 100 6.24 5.88 3.77
N SER A 101 5.56 6.27 2.70
CA SER A 101 5.40 7.68 2.34
C SER A 101 4.29 8.34 3.15
N ASP A 102 3.26 7.58 3.53
CA ASP A 102 2.14 8.08 4.32
C ASP A 102 1.42 6.93 5.01
N TYR A 103 0.42 7.27 5.82
CA TYR A 103 -0.27 6.31 6.68
C TYR A 103 -1.75 6.71 6.82
N ILE A 104 -2.66 5.75 6.59
CA ILE A 104 -4.10 5.96 6.73
C ILE A 104 -4.66 4.89 7.66
N THR A 105 -5.50 5.31 8.62
CA THR A 105 -6.17 4.38 9.53
C THR A 105 -7.51 3.95 8.93
N LYS A 106 -7.81 2.65 9.00
CA LYS A 106 -9.11 2.12 8.60
C LYS A 106 -10.20 2.49 9.61
N PRO A 107 -11.43 2.73 9.17
CA PRO A 107 -11.92 2.61 7.80
C PRO A 107 -11.38 3.72 6.92
N VAL A 108 -10.97 3.36 5.70
CA VAL A 108 -10.36 4.31 4.77
C VAL A 108 -11.39 5.33 4.30
N ASN A 109 -11.08 6.61 4.47
CA ASN A 109 -11.86 7.69 3.90
C ASN A 109 -11.41 7.91 2.47
N ALA A 110 -12.34 7.81 1.52
CA ALA A 110 -12.03 7.91 0.09
C ALA A 110 -11.37 9.23 -0.26
N HIS A 111 -11.89 10.33 0.26
CA HIS A 111 -11.35 11.66 -0.02
C HIS A 111 -9.91 11.80 0.50
N GLU A 112 -9.67 11.36 1.74
CA GLU A 112 -8.34 11.40 2.35
C GLU A 112 -7.34 10.59 1.53
N LEU A 113 -7.72 9.36 1.13
CA LEU A 113 -6.85 8.51 0.32
C LEU A 113 -6.50 9.19 -1.00
N MET A 114 -7.49 9.72 -1.71
CA MET A 114 -7.24 10.35 -3.00
C MET A 114 -6.37 11.60 -2.88
N GLU A 115 -6.55 12.38 -1.80
CA GLU A 115 -5.70 13.55 -1.56
C GLU A 115 -4.25 13.14 -1.36
N LYS A 116 -4.01 12.06 -0.61
CA LYS A 116 -2.65 11.56 -0.38
C LYS A 116 -2.02 11.02 -1.66
N ILE A 117 -2.79 10.32 -2.48
CA ILE A 117 -2.31 9.82 -3.77
C ILE A 117 -1.94 10.99 -4.70
N LYS A 118 -2.79 12.00 -4.77
CA LYS A 118 -2.52 13.19 -5.59
C LYS A 118 -1.26 13.93 -5.12
N ALA A 119 -1.01 13.96 -3.83
CA ALA A 119 0.18 14.62 -3.28
C ALA A 119 1.48 13.91 -3.69
N LEU A 120 1.42 12.62 -4.03
CA LEU A 120 2.57 11.85 -4.48
C LEU A 120 2.82 12.00 -5.99
N GLY A 121 1.79 12.25 -6.71
CA GLY A 121 1.84 12.33 -8.15
C GLY A 121 1.62 13.69 -8.71
#